data_e465f9edf791a0a2516ca8c92f008625
#
_entry.id   e465f9edf791a0a2516ca8c92f008625
#
_cell.length_a   1.000
_cell.length_b   1.000
_cell.length_c   1.000
_cell.angle_alpha   90.00
_cell.angle_beta   90.00
_cell.angle_gamma   90.00
#
_symmetry.space_group_name_H-M   'P 1'
#
loop_
_entity.id
_entity.type
_entity.pdbx_description
1 polymer ?
#
loop_
_entity_poly.entity_id
_entity_poly.type
_entity_poly.pdbx_seq_one_letter_code
_entity_poly.pdbx_strand_id
1 'polypeptide(L)'
;MIRLLVVAIFVSVFSIVTAKADTRSLYTVTDISVDETADDVIEAQQNAFALARRIGAERMIERITLAEDRLEFEGIPIDQMVADQLSAAVDVQEETRGGGRYIANLSAVLNPLNVRAYLRELNVPFIDTQAPTGLLVPISRDRLIGEWQLAWGERNDGALAPWVTATLPYRRGATWSDIQGEVGSARARRGIVAELSGAQGAYAASISILTASGSVPVGTTRRVSTMEAAVSEASALLDETWKRQSIIRSGTRTLSEATVLYTSLPEWNSLRSALARSPLVSDFQIKAISSDGAVVNFAFAGDEDRLQIDLRQRGVELDPDPAGWIMTSAVTAIPQFE
;
A
#
# COMPACT_ATOMS: atom_id res chain seq x y z
N MET A 1 -37.02 -56.06 -13.88
CA MET A 1 -37.13 -54.57 -13.96
C MET A 1 -36.15 -53.97 -12.94
N ILE A 2 -34.94 -53.64 -13.33
CA ILE A 2 -33.87 -53.08 -12.50
C ILE A 2 -33.83 -51.58 -12.82
N ARG A 3 -34.15 -50.73 -11.85
CA ARG A 3 -34.04 -49.28 -11.96
C ARG A 3 -32.59 -48.87 -11.58
N LEU A 4 -31.85 -48.41 -12.57
CA LEU A 4 -30.52 -47.76 -12.36
C LEU A 4 -30.74 -46.35 -11.80
N LEU A 5 -30.22 -46.11 -10.62
CA LEU A 5 -30.15 -44.78 -10.02
C LEU A 5 -28.84 -44.13 -10.39
N VAL A 6 -28.85 -43.13 -11.26
CA VAL A 6 -27.69 -42.33 -11.64
C VAL A 6 -27.57 -41.20 -10.63
N VAL A 7 -26.55 -41.26 -9.77
CA VAL A 7 -26.17 -40.15 -8.86
C VAL A 7 -25.19 -39.25 -9.61
N ALA A 8 -25.65 -38.08 -10.01
CA ALA A 8 -24.80 -37.03 -10.57
C ALA A 8 -24.08 -36.27 -9.44
N ILE A 9 -22.77 -36.52 -9.30
CA ILE A 9 -21.92 -35.75 -8.39
C ILE A 9 -21.60 -34.42 -9.06
N PHE A 10 -22.19 -33.34 -8.56
CA PHE A 10 -21.86 -31.96 -8.93
C PHE A 10 -20.56 -31.55 -8.20
N VAL A 11 -19.44 -31.63 -8.87
CA VAL A 11 -18.17 -31.07 -8.38
C VAL A 11 -18.19 -29.56 -8.63
N SER A 12 -18.55 -28.79 -7.60
CA SER A 12 -18.42 -27.33 -7.62
C SER A 12 -16.94 -26.97 -7.54
N VAL A 13 -16.36 -26.62 -8.67
CA VAL A 13 -15.03 -26.01 -8.73
C VAL A 13 -15.15 -24.58 -8.15
N PHE A 14 -14.80 -24.42 -6.87
CA PHE A 14 -14.64 -23.11 -6.26
C PHE A 14 -13.37 -22.49 -6.84
N SER A 15 -13.51 -21.66 -7.89
CA SER A 15 -12.44 -20.83 -8.40
C SER A 15 -12.10 -19.81 -7.33
N ILE A 16 -10.99 -20.00 -6.61
CA ILE A 16 -10.40 -18.99 -5.74
C ILE A 16 -9.87 -17.88 -6.66
N VAL A 17 -10.70 -16.89 -6.90
CA VAL A 17 -10.25 -15.62 -7.51
C VAL A 17 -9.38 -14.94 -6.46
N THR A 18 -8.08 -15.16 -6.54
CA THR A 18 -7.11 -14.29 -5.87
C THR A 18 -7.29 -12.91 -6.48
N ALA A 19 -7.86 -11.96 -5.72
CA ALA A 19 -7.85 -10.56 -6.08
C ALA A 19 -6.39 -10.12 -6.21
N LYS A 20 -5.86 -10.12 -7.43
CA LYS A 20 -4.68 -9.33 -7.77
C LYS A 20 -5.10 -7.89 -7.52
N ALA A 21 -4.44 -7.23 -6.55
CA ALA A 21 -4.51 -5.77 -6.45
C ALA A 21 -4.28 -5.23 -7.86
N ASP A 22 -5.15 -4.33 -8.32
CA ASP A 22 -5.09 -3.83 -9.69
C ASP A 22 -3.87 -2.92 -9.82
N THR A 23 -2.74 -3.53 -10.18
CA THR A 23 -1.46 -2.85 -10.39
C THR A 23 -1.60 -1.67 -11.37
N ARG A 24 -2.61 -1.71 -12.25
CA ARG A 24 -2.88 -0.65 -13.21
C ARG A 24 -3.31 0.65 -12.53
N SER A 25 -4.17 0.59 -11.51
CA SER A 25 -4.66 1.80 -10.81
C SER A 25 -3.52 2.56 -10.13
N LEU A 26 -2.59 1.84 -9.49
CA LEU A 26 -1.41 2.44 -8.86
C LEU A 26 -0.50 3.13 -9.87
N TYR A 27 -0.31 2.52 -11.06
CA TYR A 27 0.57 3.03 -12.11
C TYR A 27 -0.14 3.97 -13.12
N THR A 28 -1.32 4.43 -12.79
CA THR A 28 -2.04 5.47 -13.52
C THR A 28 -2.00 6.77 -12.71
N VAL A 29 -1.48 7.82 -13.32
CA VAL A 29 -1.49 9.19 -12.77
C VAL A 29 -2.56 9.98 -13.49
N THR A 30 -3.63 10.33 -12.80
CA THR A 30 -4.78 11.09 -13.32
C THR A 30 -4.62 12.60 -13.11
N ASP A 31 -5.54 13.36 -13.64
CA ASP A 31 -5.70 14.80 -13.41
C ASP A 31 -4.46 15.62 -13.81
N ILE A 32 -3.92 15.31 -14.99
CA ILE A 32 -2.86 16.09 -15.63
C ILE A 32 -3.51 17.09 -16.58
N SER A 33 -3.69 18.31 -16.10
CA SER A 33 -4.19 19.41 -16.92
C SER A 33 -3.07 19.98 -17.77
N VAL A 34 -3.31 20.07 -19.09
CA VAL A 34 -2.36 20.62 -20.07
C VAL A 34 -3.05 21.71 -20.90
N ASP A 35 -2.26 22.70 -21.32
CA ASP A 35 -2.68 23.79 -22.19
C ASP A 35 -1.50 24.19 -23.06
N GLU A 36 -1.41 23.59 -24.25
CA GLU A 36 -0.27 23.73 -25.16
C GLU A 36 -0.69 24.47 -26.44
N THR A 37 0.21 25.29 -26.95
CA THR A 37 0.03 26.04 -28.21
C THR A 37 1.25 25.82 -29.09
N ALA A 38 1.01 25.54 -30.39
CA ALA A 38 2.05 25.33 -31.40
C ALA A 38 1.60 25.89 -32.75
N ASP A 39 2.40 25.71 -33.79
CA ASP A 39 2.08 26.16 -35.15
C ASP A 39 0.81 25.50 -35.68
N ASP A 40 0.54 24.27 -35.30
CA ASP A 40 -0.71 23.56 -35.56
C ASP A 40 -1.20 22.74 -34.34
N VAL A 41 -2.46 22.28 -34.42
CA VAL A 41 -3.11 21.56 -33.34
C VAL A 41 -2.54 20.17 -33.10
N ILE A 42 -1.91 19.54 -34.11
CA ILE A 42 -1.31 18.23 -34.00
C ILE A 42 -0.01 18.32 -33.20
N GLU A 43 0.80 19.34 -33.50
CA GLU A 43 2.02 19.62 -32.75
C GLU A 43 1.69 20.02 -31.30
N ALA A 44 0.68 20.87 -31.08
CA ALA A 44 0.21 21.22 -29.73
C ALA A 44 -0.21 19.97 -28.94
N GLN A 45 -0.91 19.02 -29.57
CA GLN A 45 -1.30 17.74 -28.95
C GLN A 45 -0.09 16.87 -28.62
N GLN A 46 0.90 16.80 -29.52
CA GLN A 46 2.12 16.01 -29.27
C GLN A 46 2.90 16.57 -28.08
N ASN A 47 3.02 17.89 -28.00
CA ASN A 47 3.68 18.58 -26.87
C ASN A 47 2.91 18.32 -25.56
N ALA A 48 1.58 18.39 -25.58
CA ALA A 48 0.73 18.09 -24.43
C ALA A 48 0.93 16.64 -23.93
N PHE A 49 1.00 15.67 -24.85
CA PHE A 49 1.25 14.28 -24.49
C PHE A 49 2.67 14.03 -23.95
N ALA A 50 3.65 14.71 -24.52
CA ALA A 50 5.04 14.66 -24.00
C ALA A 50 5.10 15.24 -22.59
N LEU A 51 4.48 16.39 -22.35
CA LEU A 51 4.36 17.00 -21.03
C LEU A 51 3.63 16.08 -20.04
N ALA A 52 2.52 15.47 -20.47
CA ALA A 52 1.75 14.56 -19.62
C ALA A 52 2.56 13.32 -19.20
N ARG A 53 3.37 12.73 -20.10
CA ARG A 53 4.26 11.62 -19.76
C ARG A 53 5.30 12.05 -18.72
N ARG A 54 5.90 13.22 -18.86
CA ARG A 54 6.91 13.74 -17.94
C ARG A 54 6.29 13.98 -16.55
N ILE A 55 5.19 14.71 -16.46
CA ILE A 55 4.49 14.96 -15.19
C ILE A 55 4.02 13.64 -14.56
N GLY A 56 3.51 12.72 -15.38
CA GLY A 56 3.08 11.40 -14.93
C GLY A 56 4.22 10.58 -14.35
N ALA A 57 5.38 10.57 -15.00
CA ALA A 57 6.58 9.87 -14.51
C ALA A 57 7.09 10.49 -13.21
N GLU A 58 7.19 11.82 -13.13
CA GLU A 58 7.60 12.55 -11.91
C GLU A 58 6.67 12.19 -10.73
N ARG A 59 5.35 12.35 -10.91
CA ARG A 59 4.36 12.04 -9.87
C ARG A 59 4.34 10.55 -9.48
N MET A 60 4.61 9.65 -10.42
CA MET A 60 4.70 8.21 -10.14
C MET A 60 5.91 7.90 -9.27
N ILE A 61 7.08 8.44 -9.60
CA ILE A 61 8.28 8.28 -8.78
C ILE A 61 8.08 8.84 -7.38
N GLU A 62 7.50 10.03 -7.25
CA GLU A 62 7.16 10.62 -5.95
C GLU A 62 6.18 9.77 -5.15
N ARG A 63 5.21 9.16 -5.81
CA ARG A 63 4.21 8.29 -5.19
C ARG A 63 4.84 7.09 -4.49
N ILE A 64 5.85 6.45 -5.10
CA ILE A 64 6.39 5.16 -4.63
C ILE A 64 7.74 5.27 -3.92
N THR A 65 8.36 6.45 -3.84
CA THR A 65 9.64 6.70 -3.17
C THR A 65 9.48 7.69 -2.02
N LEU A 66 10.40 7.68 -1.07
CA LEU A 66 10.47 8.69 -0.01
C LEU A 66 11.19 9.96 -0.49
N ALA A 67 10.81 11.12 0.03
CA ALA A 67 11.42 12.39 -0.34
C ALA A 67 12.91 12.44 0.04
N GLU A 68 13.26 11.93 1.22
CA GLU A 68 14.65 11.84 1.67
C GLU A 68 15.51 10.97 0.75
N ASP A 69 15.00 9.85 0.26
CA ASP A 69 15.75 8.96 -0.64
C ASP A 69 15.99 9.63 -2.00
N ARG A 70 15.05 10.45 -2.48
CA ARG A 70 15.24 11.24 -3.72
C ARG A 70 16.27 12.34 -3.57
N LEU A 71 16.37 12.97 -2.39
CA LEU A 71 17.34 14.06 -2.15
C LEU A 71 18.79 13.57 -2.15
N GLU A 72 19.07 12.32 -1.78
CA GLU A 72 20.41 11.74 -1.85
C GLU A 72 20.96 11.71 -3.29
N PHE A 73 20.09 11.79 -4.30
CA PHE A 73 20.45 11.78 -5.73
C PHE A 73 20.30 13.17 -6.40
N GLU A 74 20.28 14.27 -5.64
CA GLU A 74 19.99 15.61 -6.16
C GLU A 74 18.69 15.72 -6.98
N GLY A 75 17.72 14.84 -6.64
CA GLY A 75 16.51 14.56 -7.41
C GLY A 75 16.71 13.41 -8.40
N ILE A 76 15.62 12.72 -8.74
CA ILE A 76 15.64 11.67 -9.77
C ILE A 76 15.43 12.34 -11.12
N PRO A 77 16.38 12.26 -12.06
CA PRO A 77 16.27 12.94 -13.35
C PRO A 77 15.16 12.31 -14.20
N ILE A 78 14.16 13.09 -14.57
CA ILE A 78 13.08 12.69 -15.47
C ILE A 78 13.06 13.66 -16.65
N ASP A 79 13.95 13.41 -17.62
CA ASP A 79 13.88 14.08 -18.92
C ASP A 79 12.82 13.43 -19.82
N GLN A 80 12.63 13.96 -21.02
CA GLN A 80 11.61 13.46 -21.94
C GLN A 80 11.90 12.03 -22.40
N MET A 81 13.15 11.65 -22.58
CA MET A 81 13.54 10.30 -23.02
C MET A 81 13.21 9.27 -21.91
N VAL A 82 13.52 9.58 -20.66
CA VAL A 82 13.16 8.74 -19.51
C VAL A 82 11.65 8.66 -19.37
N ALA A 83 10.92 9.78 -19.47
CA ALA A 83 9.47 9.81 -19.38
C ALA A 83 8.80 8.94 -20.45
N ASP A 84 9.30 9.00 -21.69
CA ASP A 84 8.80 8.16 -22.79
C ASP A 84 9.07 6.67 -22.55
N GLN A 85 10.24 6.33 -22.01
CA GLN A 85 10.61 4.96 -21.66
C GLN A 85 9.73 4.40 -20.52
N LEU A 86 9.41 5.23 -19.52
CA LEU A 86 8.62 4.83 -18.37
C LEU A 86 7.13 4.73 -18.70
N SER A 87 6.64 5.44 -19.72
CA SER A 87 5.22 5.51 -20.07
C SER A 87 4.78 4.32 -20.92
N ALA A 88 3.56 3.84 -20.67
CA ALA A 88 2.89 2.84 -21.50
C ALA A 88 1.83 3.48 -22.40
N ALA A 89 1.09 4.48 -21.90
CA ALA A 89 0.03 5.18 -22.62
C ALA A 89 -0.26 6.54 -22.01
N VAL A 90 -0.95 7.39 -22.78
CA VAL A 90 -1.63 8.59 -22.31
C VAL A 90 -3.09 8.47 -22.67
N ASP A 91 -3.98 8.51 -21.68
CA ASP A 91 -5.41 8.45 -21.87
C ASP A 91 -5.99 9.89 -21.82
N VAL A 92 -6.86 10.22 -22.77
CA VAL A 92 -7.54 11.52 -22.85
C VAL A 92 -8.88 11.41 -22.15
N GLN A 93 -9.13 12.26 -21.14
CA GLN A 93 -10.41 12.31 -20.43
C GLN A 93 -11.31 13.38 -21.02
N GLU A 94 -10.78 14.60 -21.12
CA GLU A 94 -11.47 15.74 -21.72
C GLU A 94 -10.49 16.51 -22.60
N GLU A 95 -10.94 16.98 -23.76
CA GLU A 95 -10.10 17.78 -24.64
C GLU A 95 -10.87 18.87 -25.37
N THR A 96 -10.18 19.96 -25.64
CA THR A 96 -10.63 21.06 -26.52
C THR A 96 -9.52 21.40 -27.49
N ARG A 97 -9.83 21.42 -28.78
CA ARG A 97 -8.88 21.67 -29.87
C ARG A 97 -9.30 22.87 -30.69
N GLY A 98 -8.38 23.72 -31.09
CA GLY A 98 -8.65 24.81 -32.01
C GLY A 98 -7.53 25.82 -32.14
N GLY A 99 -7.32 26.36 -33.33
CA GLY A 99 -6.43 27.50 -33.59
C GLY A 99 -4.97 27.26 -33.17
N GLY A 100 -4.43 26.06 -33.35
CA GLY A 100 -3.07 25.71 -32.89
C GLY A 100 -2.96 25.50 -31.38
N ARG A 101 -4.07 25.42 -30.63
CA ARG A 101 -4.10 25.19 -29.17
C ARG A 101 -4.79 23.91 -28.84
N TYR A 102 -4.22 23.19 -27.86
CA TYR A 102 -4.73 21.94 -27.31
C TYR A 102 -4.84 22.05 -25.78
N ILE A 103 -6.05 21.96 -25.26
CA ILE A 103 -6.34 21.97 -23.82
C ILE A 103 -6.93 20.61 -23.47
N ALA A 104 -6.41 19.93 -22.46
CA ALA A 104 -6.93 18.63 -22.07
C ALA A 104 -6.71 18.32 -20.60
N ASN A 105 -7.53 17.39 -20.08
CA ASN A 105 -7.26 16.63 -18.87
C ASN A 105 -6.83 15.23 -19.28
N LEU A 106 -5.60 14.85 -18.92
CA LEU A 106 -4.94 13.64 -19.36
C LEU A 106 -4.63 12.72 -18.16
N SER A 107 -4.48 11.43 -18.45
CA SER A 107 -3.92 10.48 -17.52
C SER A 107 -2.72 9.79 -18.14
N ALA A 108 -1.61 9.71 -17.41
CA ALA A 108 -0.43 8.96 -17.82
C ALA A 108 -0.44 7.57 -17.18
N VAL A 109 -0.38 6.54 -18.02
CA VAL A 109 -0.24 5.13 -17.60
C VAL A 109 1.23 4.76 -17.72
N LEU A 110 1.86 4.42 -16.58
CA LEU A 110 3.29 4.06 -16.53
C LEU A 110 3.45 2.53 -16.66
N ASN A 111 4.58 2.10 -17.22
CA ASN A 111 4.95 0.69 -17.31
C ASN A 111 5.61 0.24 -15.99
N PRO A 112 4.99 -0.67 -15.22
CA PRO A 112 5.53 -1.11 -13.93
C PRO A 112 6.93 -1.72 -14.03
N LEU A 113 7.22 -2.45 -15.10
CA LEU A 113 8.53 -3.10 -15.28
C LEU A 113 9.63 -2.07 -15.51
N ASN A 114 9.35 -1.06 -16.35
CA ASN A 114 10.32 -0.01 -16.67
C ASN A 114 10.58 0.90 -15.47
N VAL A 115 9.52 1.30 -14.75
CA VAL A 115 9.65 2.10 -13.53
C VAL A 115 10.50 1.38 -12.47
N ARG A 116 10.22 0.09 -12.23
CA ARG A 116 11.01 -0.72 -11.28
C ARG A 116 12.46 -0.88 -11.72
N ALA A 117 12.71 -1.10 -13.02
CA ALA A 117 14.06 -1.24 -13.57
C ALA A 117 14.83 0.06 -13.38
N TYR A 118 14.24 1.20 -13.72
CA TYR A 118 14.83 2.51 -13.58
C TYR A 118 15.23 2.86 -12.14
N LEU A 119 14.32 2.63 -11.17
CA LEU A 119 14.63 2.89 -9.76
C LEU A 119 15.70 1.95 -9.20
N ARG A 120 15.74 0.69 -9.64
CA ARG A 120 16.79 -0.26 -9.25
C ARG A 120 18.16 0.13 -9.82
N GLU A 121 18.20 0.59 -11.05
CA GLU A 121 19.45 1.09 -11.69
C GLU A 121 20.02 2.26 -10.90
N LEU A 122 19.18 3.16 -10.44
CA LEU A 122 19.57 4.28 -9.59
C LEU A 122 19.80 3.89 -8.11
N ASN A 123 19.56 2.63 -7.72
CA ASN A 123 19.58 2.18 -6.32
C ASN A 123 18.64 2.98 -5.39
N VAL A 124 17.55 3.54 -5.89
CA VAL A 124 16.55 4.26 -5.10
C VAL A 124 15.59 3.27 -4.49
N PRO A 125 15.42 3.24 -3.15
CA PRO A 125 14.43 2.40 -2.49
C PRO A 125 13.01 2.82 -2.85
N PHE A 126 12.13 1.85 -3.13
CA PHE A 126 10.73 2.12 -3.48
C PHE A 126 9.78 1.06 -2.97
N ILE A 127 8.51 1.39 -2.91
CA ILE A 127 7.40 0.47 -2.65
C ILE A 127 6.28 0.69 -3.66
N ASP A 128 5.88 -0.36 -4.36
CA ASP A 128 4.76 -0.37 -5.29
C ASP A 128 3.70 -1.43 -4.94
N THR A 129 3.73 -1.88 -3.70
CA THR A 129 2.68 -2.72 -3.12
C THR A 129 1.78 -1.84 -2.28
N GLN A 130 0.50 -1.85 -2.61
CA GLN A 130 -0.50 -1.09 -1.87
C GLN A 130 -0.72 -1.66 -0.47
N ALA A 131 -1.02 -0.77 0.47
CA ALA A 131 -1.55 -1.14 1.77
C ALA A 131 -2.89 -1.89 1.62
N PRO A 132 -3.27 -2.72 2.59
CA PRO A 132 -4.63 -3.25 2.62
C PRO A 132 -5.66 -2.13 2.58
N THR A 133 -6.68 -2.26 1.71
CA THR A 133 -7.76 -1.26 1.59
C THR A 133 -8.39 -0.97 2.94
N GLY A 134 -8.55 0.30 3.25
CA GLY A 134 -9.20 0.78 4.47
C GLY A 134 -10.63 1.22 4.25
N LEU A 135 -11.49 1.05 5.27
CA LEU A 135 -12.75 1.76 5.36
C LEU A 135 -12.46 3.15 5.92
N LEU A 136 -12.59 4.18 5.11
CA LEU A 136 -12.42 5.55 5.53
C LEU A 136 -13.67 6.02 6.28
N VAL A 137 -13.48 6.43 7.51
CA VAL A 137 -14.51 6.92 8.41
C VAL A 137 -14.31 8.42 8.63
N PRO A 138 -14.97 9.28 7.83
CA PRO A 138 -14.90 10.71 8.03
C PRO A 138 -15.61 11.11 9.32
N ILE A 139 -14.95 11.91 10.14
CA ILE A 139 -15.51 12.45 11.38
C ILE A 139 -15.31 13.96 11.40
N SER A 140 -16.35 14.70 11.77
CA SER A 140 -16.30 16.15 11.94
C SER A 140 -17.20 16.59 13.07
N ARG A 141 -17.02 17.80 13.53
CA ARG A 141 -17.96 18.46 14.44
C ARG A 141 -19.15 19.00 13.63
N ASP A 142 -20.34 18.50 13.96
CA ASP A 142 -21.65 19.01 13.54
C ASP A 142 -21.86 19.18 12.02
N ARG A 143 -22.03 20.42 11.57
CA ARG A 143 -22.56 20.75 10.22
C ARG A 143 -21.61 20.44 9.06
N LEU A 144 -20.32 20.21 9.32
CA LEU A 144 -19.29 20.00 8.28
C LEU A 144 -19.16 18.53 7.83
N ILE A 145 -19.86 17.59 8.48
CA ILE A 145 -19.67 16.17 8.20
C ILE A 145 -20.02 15.80 6.75
N GLY A 146 -21.11 16.36 6.21
CA GLY A 146 -21.53 16.08 4.83
C GLY A 146 -20.52 16.59 3.80
N GLU A 147 -20.02 17.82 3.98
CA GLU A 147 -19.00 18.40 3.10
C GLU A 147 -17.68 17.65 3.23
N TRP A 148 -17.29 17.26 4.44
CA TRP A 148 -16.09 16.48 4.70
C TRP A 148 -16.13 15.10 4.05
N GLN A 149 -17.28 14.42 4.12
CA GLN A 149 -17.48 13.13 3.48
C GLN A 149 -17.46 13.25 1.94
N LEU A 150 -18.08 14.28 1.39
CA LEU A 150 -18.06 14.55 -0.04
C LEU A 150 -16.64 14.87 -0.56
N ALA A 151 -15.84 15.61 0.20
CA ALA A 151 -14.47 15.93 -0.17
C ALA A 151 -13.59 14.69 -0.33
N TRP A 152 -13.82 13.62 0.46
CA TRP A 152 -13.09 12.35 0.34
C TRP A 152 -13.48 11.54 -0.91
N GLY A 153 -14.66 11.77 -1.48
CA GLY A 153 -15.22 10.95 -2.54
C GLY A 153 -15.58 9.53 -2.05
N GLU A 154 -16.01 8.67 -2.97
CA GLU A 154 -16.47 7.32 -2.62
C GLU A 154 -15.31 6.35 -2.34
N ARG A 155 -14.23 6.44 -3.12
CA ARG A 155 -13.07 5.55 -3.03
C ARG A 155 -11.83 6.14 -3.71
N ASN A 156 -10.66 5.63 -3.34
CA ASN A 156 -9.41 5.91 -4.04
C ASN A 156 -8.58 4.62 -4.16
N ASP A 157 -8.65 3.98 -5.30
CA ASP A 157 -7.90 2.74 -5.59
C ASP A 157 -6.49 3.02 -6.11
N GLY A 158 -6.20 4.26 -6.54
CA GLY A 158 -4.90 4.67 -7.08
C GLY A 158 -3.86 5.08 -6.03
N ALA A 159 -4.27 5.27 -4.77
CA ALA A 159 -3.35 5.59 -3.69
C ALA A 159 -2.51 4.38 -3.25
N LEU A 160 -1.35 4.61 -2.66
CA LEU A 160 -0.59 3.55 -1.98
C LEU A 160 -1.32 3.02 -0.75
N ALA A 161 -2.08 3.86 -0.07
CA ALA A 161 -2.96 3.47 1.02
C ALA A 161 -4.44 3.63 0.60
N PRO A 162 -4.98 2.70 -0.21
CA PRO A 162 -6.31 2.82 -0.79
C PRO A 162 -7.42 2.77 0.27
N TRP A 163 -8.54 3.43 -0.04
CA TRP A 163 -9.72 3.44 0.83
C TRP A 163 -11.04 3.38 0.06
N VAL A 164 -12.07 2.97 0.80
CA VAL A 164 -13.49 3.11 0.45
C VAL A 164 -14.14 3.92 1.56
N THR A 165 -14.87 4.96 1.22
CA THR A 165 -15.50 5.84 2.21
C THR A 165 -16.73 5.17 2.81
N ALA A 166 -16.85 5.24 4.13
CA ALA A 166 -17.98 4.69 4.88
C ALA A 166 -19.29 5.36 4.46
N THR A 167 -20.33 4.56 4.28
CA THR A 167 -21.68 5.03 3.94
C THR A 167 -22.51 5.30 5.19
N LEU A 168 -22.19 4.64 6.32
CA LEU A 168 -22.85 4.86 7.59
C LEU A 168 -22.27 6.06 8.34
N PRO A 169 -23.08 6.83 9.06
CA PRO A 169 -22.60 7.92 9.87
C PRO A 169 -21.96 7.40 11.16
N TYR A 170 -20.70 7.72 11.38
CA TYR A 170 -19.98 7.40 12.60
C TYR A 170 -19.73 8.65 13.45
N ARG A 171 -19.60 8.43 14.76
CA ARG A 171 -19.34 9.49 15.72
C ARG A 171 -17.88 9.47 16.17
N ARG A 172 -17.42 10.57 16.74
CA ARG A 172 -16.13 10.65 17.39
C ARG A 172 -15.99 9.56 18.45
N GLY A 173 -14.84 8.88 18.46
CA GLY A 173 -14.59 7.77 19.37
C GLY A 173 -15.15 6.44 18.89
N ALA A 174 -15.59 6.33 17.62
CA ALA A 174 -15.95 5.04 17.02
C ALA A 174 -14.83 4.02 17.22
N THR A 175 -15.22 2.81 17.61
CA THR A 175 -14.33 1.68 17.88
C THR A 175 -14.36 0.67 16.74
N TRP A 176 -13.48 -0.30 16.77
CA TRP A 176 -13.50 -1.40 15.78
C TRP A 176 -14.85 -2.13 15.74
N SER A 177 -15.45 -2.37 16.90
CA SER A 177 -16.76 -3.04 16.99
C SER A 177 -17.87 -2.27 16.27
N ASP A 178 -17.77 -0.94 16.19
CA ASP A 178 -18.77 -0.13 15.51
C ASP A 178 -18.65 -0.23 13.98
N ILE A 179 -17.43 -0.35 13.46
CA ILE A 179 -17.16 -0.30 12.01
C ILE A 179 -16.96 -1.66 11.35
N GLN A 180 -16.69 -2.73 12.10
CA GLN A 180 -16.29 -4.05 11.57
C GLN A 180 -17.28 -4.64 10.55
N GLY A 181 -18.58 -4.40 10.73
CA GLY A 181 -19.62 -4.86 9.81
C GLY A 181 -19.48 -4.20 8.43
N GLU A 182 -19.24 -2.89 8.39
CA GLU A 182 -19.07 -2.15 7.14
C GLU A 182 -17.69 -2.42 6.54
N VAL A 183 -16.65 -2.60 7.37
CA VAL A 183 -15.31 -3.06 6.92
C VAL A 183 -15.42 -4.36 6.13
N GLY A 184 -16.18 -5.33 6.64
CA GLY A 184 -16.43 -6.59 5.95
C GLY A 184 -17.19 -6.42 4.63
N SER A 185 -18.25 -5.61 4.63
CA SER A 185 -19.08 -5.33 3.45
C SER A 185 -18.31 -4.60 2.36
N ALA A 186 -17.44 -3.64 2.72
CA ALA A 186 -16.57 -2.89 1.83
C ALA A 186 -15.34 -3.70 1.37
N ARG A 187 -15.17 -4.95 1.83
CA ARG A 187 -13.95 -5.76 1.62
C ARG A 187 -12.68 -5.06 2.08
N ALA A 188 -12.79 -4.13 3.02
CA ALA A 188 -11.67 -3.49 3.67
C ALA A 188 -11.05 -4.42 4.73
N ARG A 189 -9.86 -4.10 5.22
CA ARG A 189 -9.17 -4.88 6.25
C ARG A 189 -8.82 -4.07 7.50
N ARG A 190 -9.02 -2.76 7.44
CA ARG A 190 -8.76 -1.81 8.53
C ARG A 190 -9.72 -0.63 8.43
N GLY A 191 -9.93 0.10 9.52
CA GLY A 191 -10.56 1.40 9.51
C GLY A 191 -9.51 2.51 9.37
N ILE A 192 -9.86 3.58 8.70
CA ILE A 192 -9.09 4.82 8.63
C ILE A 192 -10.01 5.91 9.16
N VAL A 193 -9.79 6.36 10.38
CA VAL A 193 -10.56 7.45 10.97
C VAL A 193 -9.92 8.77 10.57
N ALA A 194 -10.67 9.62 9.89
CA ALA A 194 -10.25 10.94 9.43
C ALA A 194 -11.08 12.03 10.12
N GLU A 195 -10.54 12.59 11.19
CA GLU A 195 -11.22 13.60 11.99
C GLU A 195 -10.84 15.00 11.54
N LEU A 196 -11.82 15.75 10.99
CA LEU A 196 -11.65 17.15 10.61
C LEU A 196 -11.66 18.06 11.82
N SER A 197 -10.72 18.96 11.89
CA SER A 197 -10.62 20.03 12.88
C SER A 197 -10.41 21.38 12.20
N GLY A 198 -10.64 22.46 12.95
CA GLY A 198 -10.50 23.82 12.44
C GLY A 198 -11.83 24.43 11.99
N ALA A 199 -11.75 25.49 11.20
CA ALA A 199 -12.85 26.26 10.66
C ALA A 199 -12.56 26.67 9.22
N GLN A 200 -13.51 27.32 8.55
CA GLN A 200 -13.37 27.80 7.18
C GLN A 200 -12.05 28.59 7.02
N GLY A 201 -11.25 28.21 6.03
CA GLY A 201 -9.94 28.79 5.76
C GLY A 201 -8.77 28.22 6.57
N ALA A 202 -9.01 27.31 7.54
CA ALA A 202 -7.96 26.72 8.40
C ALA A 202 -8.31 25.29 8.86
N TYR A 203 -8.47 24.37 7.90
CA TYR A 203 -8.79 22.97 8.16
C TYR A 203 -7.54 22.12 8.40
N ALA A 204 -7.64 21.15 9.29
CA ALA A 204 -6.65 20.09 9.47
C ALA A 204 -7.37 18.75 9.72
N ALA A 205 -6.76 17.66 9.32
CA ALA A 205 -7.27 16.32 9.54
C ALA A 205 -6.35 15.54 10.48
N SER A 206 -6.91 14.91 11.51
CA SER A 206 -6.21 13.94 12.35
C SER A 206 -6.56 12.53 11.87
N ILE A 207 -5.54 11.73 11.56
CA ILE A 207 -5.69 10.40 10.99
C ILE A 207 -5.28 9.36 12.02
N SER A 208 -6.09 8.31 12.15
CA SER A 208 -5.74 7.10 12.91
C SER A 208 -6.19 5.84 12.19
N ILE A 209 -5.44 4.74 12.37
CA ILE A 209 -5.79 3.41 11.86
C ILE A 209 -6.47 2.62 12.96
N LEU A 210 -7.63 2.05 12.65
CA LEU A 210 -8.45 1.29 13.55
C LEU A 210 -8.48 -0.18 13.14
N THR A 211 -8.13 -1.07 14.04
CA THR A 211 -8.11 -2.52 13.85
C THR A 211 -8.71 -3.22 15.06
N ALA A 212 -8.86 -4.55 14.99
CA ALA A 212 -9.31 -5.35 16.12
C ALA A 212 -8.41 -5.22 17.35
N SER A 213 -7.12 -4.93 17.18
CA SER A 213 -6.16 -4.70 18.27
C SER A 213 -6.20 -3.30 18.87
N GLY A 214 -6.98 -2.37 18.28
CA GLY A 214 -7.13 -1.01 18.80
C GLY A 214 -6.93 0.07 17.75
N SER A 215 -6.76 1.32 18.23
CA SER A 215 -6.54 2.51 17.41
C SER A 215 -5.09 2.95 17.52
N VAL A 216 -4.45 3.14 16.37
CA VAL A 216 -3.07 3.64 16.26
C VAL A 216 -3.09 5.01 15.57
N PRO A 217 -2.62 6.10 16.22
CA PRO A 217 -2.54 7.40 15.58
C PRO A 217 -1.49 7.39 14.47
N VAL A 218 -1.84 7.97 13.32
CA VAL A 218 -0.93 8.20 12.18
C VAL A 218 -0.31 9.58 12.28
N GLY A 219 -1.13 10.60 12.49
CA GLY A 219 -0.70 11.99 12.62
C GLY A 219 -1.80 13.00 12.35
N THR A 220 -1.41 14.26 12.34
CA THR A 220 -2.31 15.37 12.00
C THR A 220 -1.68 16.18 10.87
N THR A 221 -2.47 16.52 9.85
CA THR A 221 -2.02 17.32 8.71
C THR A 221 -1.71 18.75 9.12
N ARG A 222 -0.97 19.47 8.30
CA ARG A 222 -0.88 20.93 8.41
C ARG A 222 -2.25 21.55 8.16
N ARG A 223 -2.40 22.81 8.56
CA ARG A 223 -3.64 23.58 8.30
C ARG A 223 -3.64 24.10 6.86
N VAL A 224 -4.78 23.92 6.19
CA VAL A 224 -5.00 24.32 4.81
C VAL A 224 -6.33 25.05 4.66
N SER A 225 -6.51 25.77 3.53
CA SER A 225 -7.64 26.66 3.32
C SER A 225 -8.94 25.97 2.94
N THR A 226 -8.87 24.79 2.30
CA THR A 226 -10.05 24.05 1.81
C THR A 226 -10.09 22.62 2.35
N MET A 227 -11.25 21.98 2.27
CA MET A 227 -11.42 20.59 2.68
C MET A 227 -10.73 19.63 1.70
N GLU A 228 -10.75 19.94 0.41
CA GLU A 228 -10.08 19.16 -0.63
C GLU A 228 -8.57 19.16 -0.40
N ALA A 229 -8.00 20.30 -0.03
CA ALA A 229 -6.59 20.38 0.35
C ALA A 229 -6.31 19.58 1.63
N ALA A 230 -7.24 19.55 2.60
CA ALA A 230 -7.09 18.72 3.80
C ALA A 230 -7.15 17.22 3.49
N VAL A 231 -7.98 16.81 2.53
CA VAL A 231 -8.01 15.43 2.00
C VAL A 231 -6.70 15.09 1.32
N SER A 232 -6.18 15.97 0.47
CA SER A 232 -4.90 15.76 -0.21
C SER A 232 -3.74 15.57 0.77
N GLU A 233 -3.66 16.41 1.80
CA GLU A 233 -2.66 16.29 2.86
C GLU A 233 -2.81 14.99 3.67
N ALA A 234 -4.06 14.59 3.97
CA ALA A 234 -4.34 13.38 4.71
C ALA A 234 -4.02 12.11 3.90
N SER A 235 -4.32 12.13 2.59
CA SER A 235 -3.92 11.10 1.64
C SER A 235 -2.39 10.95 1.59
N ALA A 236 -1.69 12.07 1.42
CA ALA A 236 -0.24 12.08 1.40
C ALA A 236 0.37 11.55 2.70
N LEU A 237 -0.23 11.89 3.85
CA LEU A 237 0.19 11.37 5.16
C LEU A 237 0.01 9.85 5.28
N LEU A 238 -1.10 9.30 4.76
CA LEU A 238 -1.34 7.85 4.71
C LEU A 238 -0.34 7.14 3.81
N ASP A 239 -0.11 7.66 2.61
CA ASP A 239 0.84 7.11 1.64
C ASP A 239 2.28 7.17 2.18
N GLU A 240 2.67 8.30 2.77
CA GLU A 240 3.99 8.49 3.37
C GLU A 240 4.22 7.54 4.55
N THR A 241 3.20 7.35 5.39
CA THR A 241 3.27 6.40 6.50
C THR A 241 3.45 4.98 5.99
N TRP A 242 2.71 4.59 4.94
CA TRP A 242 2.87 3.28 4.31
C TRP A 242 4.27 3.11 3.68
N LYS A 243 4.78 4.12 2.98
CA LYS A 243 6.14 4.11 2.44
C LYS A 243 7.18 3.89 3.54
N ARG A 244 7.13 4.66 4.63
CA ARG A 244 8.06 4.54 5.75
C ARG A 244 8.03 3.17 6.42
N GLN A 245 6.86 2.55 6.51
CA GLN A 245 6.70 1.22 7.09
C GLN A 245 7.13 0.09 6.15
N SER A 246 7.05 0.30 4.83
CA SER A 246 7.15 -0.78 3.84
C SER A 246 8.41 -0.72 2.98
N ILE A 247 8.99 0.46 2.75
CA ILE A 247 10.25 0.57 2.01
C ILE A 247 11.37 -0.09 2.81
N ILE A 248 11.96 -1.11 2.22
CA ILE A 248 13.15 -1.77 2.72
C ILE A 248 14.33 -1.02 2.15
N ARG A 249 14.97 -0.19 2.95
CA ARG A 249 16.23 0.42 2.56
C ARG A 249 17.27 -0.69 2.48
N SER A 250 17.95 -0.80 1.36
CA SER A 250 19.08 -1.71 1.15
C SER A 250 20.30 -1.22 1.94
N GLY A 251 20.12 -1.01 3.24
CA GLY A 251 21.20 -0.93 4.21
C GLY A 251 21.55 -2.35 4.61
N THR A 252 22.82 -2.64 4.76
CA THR A 252 23.44 -3.88 5.22
C THR A 252 22.45 -4.96 5.65
N ARG A 253 22.28 -5.98 4.80
CA ARG A 253 21.58 -7.19 5.21
C ARG A 253 22.34 -7.78 6.37
N THR A 254 21.70 -7.90 7.51
CA THR A 254 22.27 -8.56 8.67
C THR A 254 22.13 -10.05 8.49
N LEU A 255 23.26 -10.74 8.42
CA LEU A 255 23.29 -12.21 8.46
C LEU A 255 22.99 -12.65 9.89
N SER A 256 22.03 -13.53 10.05
CA SER A 256 21.61 -14.04 11.35
C SER A 256 21.45 -15.55 11.31
N GLU A 257 21.65 -16.15 12.49
CA GLU A 257 21.39 -17.54 12.75
C GLU A 257 20.25 -17.67 13.75
N ALA A 258 19.33 -18.59 13.50
CA ALA A 258 18.27 -18.93 14.45
C ALA A 258 18.21 -20.42 14.71
N THR A 259 18.01 -20.77 15.99
CA THR A 259 17.60 -22.08 16.41
C THR A 259 16.08 -22.15 16.39
N VAL A 260 15.53 -22.96 15.50
CA VAL A 260 14.09 -23.18 15.37
C VAL A 260 13.69 -24.37 16.23
N LEU A 261 12.81 -24.15 17.19
CA LEU A 261 12.27 -25.21 18.05
C LEU A 261 10.87 -25.59 17.57
N TYR A 262 10.61 -26.87 17.41
CA TYR A 262 9.32 -27.40 16.99
C TYR A 262 9.06 -28.79 17.59
N THR A 263 7.78 -29.16 17.70
CA THR A 263 7.34 -30.45 18.25
C THR A 263 6.82 -31.40 17.18
N SER A 264 6.63 -30.88 15.95
CA SER A 264 6.09 -31.67 14.85
C SER A 264 6.56 -31.18 13.48
N LEU A 265 6.55 -32.06 12.49
CA LEU A 265 6.85 -31.71 11.10
C LEU A 265 5.92 -30.64 10.48
N PRO A 266 4.60 -30.67 10.76
CA PRO A 266 3.70 -29.58 10.31
C PRO A 266 4.09 -28.22 10.90
N GLU A 267 4.49 -28.17 12.17
CA GLU A 267 4.96 -26.96 12.83
C GLU A 267 6.25 -26.43 12.18
N TRP A 268 7.24 -27.29 11.96
CA TRP A 268 8.44 -26.96 11.21
C TRP A 268 8.12 -26.33 9.84
N ASN A 269 7.23 -26.98 9.07
CA ASN A 269 6.83 -26.46 7.76
C ASN A 269 6.13 -25.10 7.83
N SER A 270 5.38 -24.85 8.90
CA SER A 270 4.75 -23.54 9.15
C SER A 270 5.79 -22.46 9.43
N LEU A 271 6.70 -22.72 10.37
CA LEU A 271 7.79 -21.81 10.75
C LEU A 271 8.69 -21.47 9.54
N ARG A 272 9.15 -22.51 8.84
CA ARG A 272 9.94 -22.35 7.61
C ARG A 272 9.21 -21.52 6.54
N SER A 273 7.92 -21.77 6.37
CA SER A 273 7.10 -21.03 5.37
C SER A 273 6.87 -19.59 5.76
N ALA A 274 6.80 -19.27 7.05
CA ALA A 274 6.68 -17.92 7.54
C ALA A 274 7.95 -17.12 7.24
N LEU A 275 9.14 -17.67 7.51
CA LEU A 275 10.42 -17.07 7.12
C LEU A 275 10.51 -16.86 5.61
N ALA A 276 10.28 -17.92 4.81
CA ALA A 276 10.41 -17.85 3.36
C ALA A 276 9.43 -16.88 2.69
N ARG A 277 8.32 -16.54 3.34
CA ARG A 277 7.32 -15.57 2.85
C ARG A 277 7.48 -14.17 3.42
N SER A 278 8.40 -13.98 4.37
CA SER A 278 8.72 -12.64 4.86
C SER A 278 9.44 -11.84 3.77
N PRO A 279 8.96 -10.63 3.41
CA PRO A 279 9.65 -9.77 2.46
C PRO A 279 10.97 -9.23 3.01
N LEU A 280 11.16 -9.29 4.32
CA LEU A 280 12.37 -8.86 5.01
C LEU A 280 13.49 -9.91 4.93
N VAL A 281 13.16 -11.19 4.74
CA VAL A 281 14.10 -12.32 4.79
C VAL A 281 14.56 -12.70 3.39
N SER A 282 15.86 -12.96 3.26
CA SER A 282 16.50 -13.49 2.05
C SER A 282 17.59 -14.51 2.46
N ASP A 283 18.12 -15.21 1.45
CA ASP A 283 19.26 -16.14 1.60
C ASP A 283 19.03 -17.20 2.70
N PHE A 284 17.78 -17.67 2.84
CA PHE A 284 17.42 -18.69 3.81
C PHE A 284 18.09 -20.03 3.53
N GLN A 285 18.83 -20.55 4.50
CA GLN A 285 19.54 -21.84 4.42
C GLN A 285 19.34 -22.64 5.71
N ILE A 286 19.11 -23.94 5.56
CA ILE A 286 19.06 -24.87 6.68
C ILE A 286 20.47 -25.42 6.89
N LYS A 287 21.07 -25.16 8.04
CA LYS A 287 22.39 -25.69 8.44
C LYS A 287 22.31 -27.09 9.01
N ALA A 288 21.34 -27.30 9.87
CA ALA A 288 21.13 -28.58 10.53
C ALA A 288 19.65 -28.78 10.84
N ILE A 289 19.21 -30.03 10.89
CA ILE A 289 17.83 -30.39 11.24
C ILE A 289 17.86 -31.65 12.10
N SER A 290 17.06 -31.70 13.16
CA SER A 290 16.87 -32.86 14.06
C SER A 290 15.37 -33.15 14.21
N SER A 291 15.00 -34.02 15.12
CA SER A 291 13.60 -34.37 15.40
C SER A 291 12.81 -33.26 16.08
N ASP A 292 13.47 -32.35 16.78
CA ASP A 292 12.93 -31.36 17.72
C ASP A 292 13.47 -29.95 17.51
N GLY A 293 14.32 -29.76 16.50
CA GLY A 293 14.87 -28.43 16.18
C GLY A 293 15.64 -28.41 14.89
N ALA A 294 15.85 -27.18 14.38
CA ALA A 294 16.69 -26.89 13.23
C ALA A 294 17.52 -25.64 13.47
N VAL A 295 18.71 -25.60 12.87
CA VAL A 295 19.51 -24.38 12.81
C VAL A 295 19.45 -23.84 11.41
N VAL A 296 19.05 -22.58 11.29
CA VAL A 296 18.87 -21.90 10.01
C VAL A 296 19.67 -20.61 9.97
N ASN A 297 20.20 -20.31 8.79
CA ASN A 297 20.79 -19.01 8.49
C ASN A 297 19.86 -18.28 7.55
N PHE A 298 19.79 -16.98 7.72
CA PHE A 298 19.10 -16.08 6.81
C PHE A 298 19.71 -14.69 6.86
N ALA A 299 19.52 -13.92 5.81
CA ALA A 299 19.81 -12.51 5.81
C ALA A 299 18.47 -11.75 5.92
N PHE A 300 18.44 -10.67 6.72
CA PHE A 300 17.26 -9.84 6.79
C PHE A 300 17.60 -8.36 6.57
N ALA A 301 16.64 -7.61 6.02
CA ALA A 301 16.73 -6.19 5.79
C ALA A 301 15.93 -5.42 6.86
N GLY A 302 16.46 -4.29 7.31
CA GLY A 302 15.85 -3.47 8.34
C GLY A 302 16.39 -3.76 9.74
N ASP A 303 15.70 -3.26 10.75
CA ASP A 303 16.02 -3.50 12.15
C ASP A 303 15.38 -4.80 12.71
N GLU A 304 15.87 -5.24 13.85
CA GLU A 304 15.45 -6.46 14.53
C GLU A 304 13.99 -6.39 14.99
N ASP A 305 13.57 -5.26 15.53
CA ASP A 305 12.20 -5.04 16.00
C ASP A 305 11.18 -5.22 14.85
N ARG A 306 11.54 -4.72 13.68
CA ARG A 306 10.71 -4.85 12.48
C ARG A 306 10.61 -6.30 12.01
N LEU A 307 11.70 -7.05 12.03
CA LEU A 307 11.71 -8.47 11.72
C LEU A 307 10.80 -9.25 12.68
N GLN A 308 10.94 -8.99 13.99
CA GLN A 308 10.10 -9.63 15.02
C GLN A 308 8.61 -9.34 14.81
N ILE A 309 8.25 -8.08 14.50
CA ILE A 309 6.86 -7.69 14.24
C ILE A 309 6.30 -8.42 13.00
N ASP A 310 7.05 -8.46 11.89
CA ASP A 310 6.62 -9.13 10.65
C ASP A 310 6.44 -10.65 10.89
N LEU A 311 7.37 -11.29 11.56
CA LEU A 311 7.29 -12.72 11.85
C LEU A 311 6.16 -13.05 12.84
N ARG A 312 5.94 -12.22 13.86
CA ARG A 312 4.82 -12.39 14.81
C ARG A 312 3.46 -12.32 14.11
N GLN A 313 3.30 -11.44 13.14
CA GLN A 313 2.08 -11.37 12.31
C GLN A 313 1.86 -12.64 11.47
N ARG A 314 2.91 -13.43 11.27
CA ARG A 314 2.89 -14.69 10.54
C ARG A 314 2.80 -15.92 11.47
N GLY A 315 2.59 -15.67 12.78
CA GLY A 315 2.47 -16.73 13.77
C GLY A 315 3.81 -17.31 14.24
N VAL A 316 4.90 -16.52 14.13
CA VAL A 316 6.25 -16.90 14.57
C VAL A 316 6.74 -15.91 15.62
N GLU A 317 7.24 -16.42 16.73
CA GLU A 317 7.94 -15.65 17.75
C GLU A 317 9.46 -15.81 17.55
N LEU A 318 10.17 -14.70 17.63
CA LEU A 318 11.61 -14.62 17.45
C LEU A 318 12.21 -13.91 18.66
N ASP A 319 12.89 -14.66 19.52
CA ASP A 319 13.48 -14.16 20.75
C ASP A 319 14.99 -14.08 20.64
N PRO A 320 15.64 -13.01 21.16
CA PRO A 320 17.08 -12.89 21.16
C PRO A 320 17.72 -13.92 22.11
N ASP A 321 18.78 -14.55 21.66
CA ASP A 321 19.61 -15.50 22.42
C ASP A 321 21.09 -15.14 22.26
N PRO A 322 21.97 -15.42 23.25
CA PRO A 322 23.40 -15.14 23.10
C PRO A 322 24.09 -15.79 21.89
N ALA A 323 23.52 -16.88 21.37
CA ALA A 323 24.03 -17.60 20.19
C ALA A 323 23.32 -17.17 18.88
N GLY A 324 22.41 -16.16 18.92
CA GLY A 324 21.65 -15.72 17.78
C GLY A 324 20.18 -15.49 18.13
N TRP A 325 19.27 -16.25 17.51
CA TRP A 325 17.83 -16.17 17.75
C TRP A 325 17.24 -17.53 18.08
N ILE A 326 16.23 -17.54 18.94
CA ILE A 326 15.34 -18.69 19.11
C ILE A 326 14.03 -18.38 18.40
N MET A 327 13.60 -19.30 17.57
CA MET A 327 12.35 -19.19 16.80
C MET A 327 11.38 -20.27 17.23
N THR A 328 10.16 -19.86 17.58
CA THR A 328 9.07 -20.76 18.00
C THR A 328 7.76 -20.36 17.32
N SER A 329 6.76 -21.25 17.37
CA SER A 329 5.40 -20.87 17.01
C SER A 329 4.85 -19.90 18.04
N ALA A 330 4.25 -18.77 17.61
CA ALA A 330 3.49 -17.91 18.49
C ALA A 330 2.27 -18.71 18.99
N VAL A 331 2.37 -19.26 20.19
CA VAL A 331 1.27 -19.99 20.82
C VAL A 331 0.23 -18.97 21.20
N THR A 332 -0.95 -19.06 20.59
CA THR A 332 -2.13 -18.42 21.16
C THR A 332 -2.30 -19.01 22.56
N ALA A 333 -2.04 -18.21 23.59
CA ALA A 333 -2.24 -18.64 24.98
C ALA A 333 -3.68 -19.10 25.13
N ILE A 334 -3.86 -20.40 25.20
CA ILE A 334 -5.15 -20.98 25.62
C ILE A 334 -5.28 -20.61 27.09
N PRO A 335 -6.30 -19.83 27.52
CA PRO A 335 -6.50 -19.60 28.94
C PRO A 335 -6.71 -20.95 29.61
N GLN A 336 -5.80 -21.33 30.51
CA GLN A 336 -6.02 -22.43 31.40
C GLN A 336 -7.09 -21.98 32.41
N PHE A 337 -8.31 -22.49 32.23
CA PHE A 337 -9.32 -22.43 33.29
C PHE A 337 -8.88 -23.40 34.39
N GLU A 338 -8.48 -22.87 35.54
CA GLU A 338 -8.53 -23.59 36.81
C GLU A 338 -9.94 -23.56 37.36
#